data_55dde8db3594658d248c83604cef6681
#
_entry.id   55dde8db3594658d248c83604cef6681
#
_cell.length_a   1.000
_cell.length_b   1.000
_cell.length_c   1.000
_cell.angle_alpha   90.00
_cell.angle_beta   90.00
_cell.angle_gamma   90.00
#
_symmetry.space_group_name_H-M   'P 1'
#
loop_
_entity.id
_entity.type
_entity.pdbx_description
1 polymer ?
#
loop_
_entity_poly.entity_id
_entity_poly.type
_entity_poly.pdbx_seq_one_letter_code
_entity_poly.pdbx_strand_id
1 'polypeptide(L)'
;MNFFTNLFGGSYEDLWKAVIRPTRDSYDIKELGPEKFEIKNKFYKRTDFELKNKRNYKLQCSFWEPYDEEREYERLPCVVYLHGNSSSRCEAVNEIKYLLPMNITFFAFDFSGCGKSEGEYISLGWYERDDVECVIEYLRKTNKVSTIGLWGRSMGAVTAIMYGDRDPSIAGLVLDSAFSSLKVLIEELVKDRINLPGFILNKATNMVKNTINKKAKFNLDEIEPIKYAKRCFIPALFCHANGDNFVKIHHCKELYDIYPGDKNKIYVDGDHNSIRPKFFRDSASIFFYNTLQVNFIKEISDNYKGFKFMIKNNEVEESKNNKNNENNENNENNNKDQYNFENNEQFPSFNDEMDEELMFQKILELSKKEYEQQKNNSKNNENNVLIFEKKDKKIEEIPNDINNLNISDIDIPNEKK
;
A
#
# COMPACT_ATOMS: atom_id res chain seq x y z
N MET A 1 8.75 7.59 12.72
CA MET A 1 8.23 8.75 13.48
C MET A 1 8.44 10.11 12.80
N ASN A 2 9.25 10.24 11.77
CA ASN A 2 9.66 11.55 11.25
C ASN A 2 9.11 11.95 9.86
N PHE A 3 8.21 11.15 9.25
CA PHE A 3 7.64 11.46 7.94
C PHE A 3 6.84 12.77 7.95
N PHE A 4 6.18 13.11 9.05
CA PHE A 4 5.27 14.25 9.17
C PHE A 4 5.81 15.49 9.86
N THR A 5 6.83 15.37 10.71
CA THR A 5 7.44 16.56 11.31
C THR A 5 8.10 17.45 10.27
N ASN A 6 8.56 16.86 9.16
CA ASN A 6 9.17 17.59 8.04
C ASN A 6 8.14 18.14 7.04
N LEU A 7 6.92 17.62 7.01
CA LEU A 7 5.92 18.01 6.00
C LEU A 7 5.43 19.45 6.17
N PHE A 8 5.49 20.03 7.36
CA PHE A 8 4.84 21.32 7.65
C PHE A 8 5.69 22.35 8.38
N GLY A 9 6.95 22.03 8.67
CA GLY A 9 7.92 22.98 9.20
C GLY A 9 9.11 23.25 8.27
N GLY A 10 9.12 22.59 7.11
CA GLY A 10 10.22 22.60 6.16
C GLY A 10 9.94 23.43 4.91
N SER A 11 10.88 23.40 3.99
CA SER A 11 10.81 24.00 2.68
C SER A 11 9.86 23.21 1.74
N TYR A 12 9.52 23.79 0.60
CA TYR A 12 8.80 23.09 -0.47
C TYR A 12 9.52 21.79 -0.90
N GLU A 13 10.85 21.81 -0.82
CA GLU A 13 11.68 20.65 -1.12
C GLU A 13 11.42 19.48 -0.15
N ASP A 14 11.25 19.75 1.13
CA ASP A 14 10.94 18.72 2.13
C ASP A 14 9.57 18.08 1.88
N LEU A 15 8.62 18.85 1.33
CA LEU A 15 7.27 18.37 1.05
C LEU A 15 7.24 17.30 -0.04
N TRP A 16 7.84 17.54 -1.20
CA TRP A 16 7.85 16.53 -2.27
C TRP A 16 8.82 15.37 -1.95
N LYS A 17 9.92 15.64 -1.24
CA LYS A 17 10.83 14.59 -0.75
C LYS A 17 10.13 13.64 0.20
N ALA A 18 9.29 14.15 1.10
CA ALA A 18 8.50 13.30 1.99
C ALA A 18 7.63 12.29 1.24
N VAL A 19 7.21 12.60 0.02
CA VAL A 19 6.38 11.69 -0.81
C VAL A 19 7.25 10.66 -1.54
N ILE A 20 8.30 11.10 -2.26
CA ILE A 20 9.02 10.22 -3.19
C ILE A 20 10.45 9.89 -2.78
N ARG A 21 10.97 10.53 -1.73
CA ARG A 21 12.32 10.30 -1.19
C ARG A 21 12.32 10.32 0.34
N PRO A 22 11.52 9.48 0.99
CA PRO A 22 11.54 9.39 2.44
C PRO A 22 12.89 8.88 2.93
N THR A 23 13.11 8.97 4.24
CA THR A 23 14.30 8.40 4.88
C THR A 23 14.33 6.89 4.59
N ARG A 24 15.44 6.41 4.05
CA ARG A 24 15.66 4.98 3.83
C ARG A 24 15.94 4.27 5.14
N ASP A 25 15.43 3.07 5.26
CA ASP A 25 15.84 2.14 6.29
C ASP A 25 17.31 1.75 6.08
N SER A 26 18.11 1.88 7.15
CA SER A 26 19.52 1.51 7.16
C SER A 26 19.70 0.38 8.15
N TYR A 27 19.92 -0.83 7.67
CA TYR A 27 20.03 -2.05 8.46
C TYR A 27 21.36 -2.78 8.24
N ASP A 28 21.81 -3.54 9.24
CA ASP A 28 22.89 -4.53 9.07
C ASP A 28 22.29 -5.81 8.47
N ILE A 29 23.05 -6.50 7.62
CA ILE A 29 22.64 -7.79 7.04
C ILE A 29 22.32 -8.84 8.11
N LYS A 30 22.90 -8.70 9.31
CA LYS A 30 22.62 -9.54 10.47
C LYS A 30 21.20 -9.44 10.98
N GLU A 31 20.50 -8.32 10.72
CA GLU A 31 19.09 -8.15 11.09
C GLU A 31 18.14 -9.04 10.31
N LEU A 32 18.59 -9.58 9.18
CA LEU A 32 17.88 -10.63 8.44
C LEU A 32 17.93 -12.01 9.11
N GLY A 33 18.60 -12.11 10.25
CA GLY A 33 18.85 -13.37 10.95
C GLY A 33 20.03 -14.17 10.37
N PRO A 34 20.29 -15.36 10.87
CA PRO A 34 21.38 -16.21 10.38
C PRO A 34 21.08 -16.74 8.95
N GLU A 35 22.15 -17.02 8.20
CA GLU A 35 22.02 -17.65 6.87
C GLU A 35 21.55 -19.10 6.97
N LYS A 36 21.86 -19.77 8.07
CA LYS A 36 21.49 -21.16 8.36
C LYS A 36 20.82 -21.22 9.72
N PHE A 37 19.66 -21.82 9.78
CA PHE A 37 18.89 -21.89 11.02
C PHE A 37 17.95 -23.10 11.02
N GLU A 38 17.40 -23.37 12.21
CA GLU A 38 16.50 -24.49 12.45
C GLU A 38 15.15 -23.99 12.97
N ILE A 39 14.05 -24.52 12.45
CA ILE A 39 12.70 -24.35 12.99
C ILE A 39 12.04 -25.74 13.07
N LYS A 40 11.59 -26.14 14.27
CA LYS A 40 10.88 -27.40 14.51
C LYS A 40 11.63 -28.64 13.96
N ASN A 41 12.92 -28.73 14.25
CA ASN A 41 13.83 -29.83 13.83
C ASN A 41 14.00 -29.95 12.31
N LYS A 42 13.75 -28.89 11.56
CA LYS A 42 13.98 -28.81 10.12
C LYS A 42 14.94 -27.67 9.82
N PHE A 43 15.92 -27.91 8.96
CA PHE A 43 16.95 -26.94 8.60
C PHE A 43 16.54 -26.09 7.41
N TYR A 44 16.82 -24.80 7.53
CA TYR A 44 16.53 -23.78 6.53
C TYR A 44 17.75 -22.93 6.24
N LYS A 45 17.78 -22.39 5.04
CA LYS A 45 18.81 -21.44 4.59
C LYS A 45 18.18 -20.14 4.10
N ARG A 46 18.92 -19.04 4.31
CA ARG A 46 18.71 -17.77 3.62
C ARG A 46 19.76 -17.58 2.57
N THR A 47 19.38 -17.24 1.37
CA THR A 47 20.28 -16.88 0.28
C THR A 47 20.04 -15.44 -0.10
N ASP A 48 21.08 -14.61 0.01
CA ASP A 48 21.06 -13.20 -0.36
C ASP A 48 21.69 -13.02 -1.74
N PHE A 49 21.05 -12.21 -2.60
CA PHE A 49 21.54 -11.95 -3.95
C PHE A 49 20.89 -10.69 -4.54
N GLU A 50 21.37 -10.28 -5.73
CA GLU A 50 20.87 -9.13 -6.45
C GLU A 50 20.06 -9.54 -7.67
N LEU A 51 18.92 -8.88 -7.90
CA LEU A 51 18.20 -8.91 -9.16
C LEU A 51 18.29 -7.56 -9.85
N LYS A 52 18.19 -7.53 -11.16
CA LYS A 52 18.21 -6.30 -11.94
C LYS A 52 16.85 -6.07 -12.56
N ASN A 53 16.18 -4.99 -12.18
CA ASN A 53 14.87 -4.65 -12.68
C ASN A 53 14.89 -4.01 -14.08
N LYS A 54 13.72 -3.74 -14.67
CA LYS A 54 13.56 -3.12 -15.99
C LYS A 54 14.21 -1.73 -16.12
N ARG A 55 14.34 -1.00 -15.00
CA ARG A 55 15.02 0.29 -14.93
C ARG A 55 16.54 0.16 -14.72
N ASN A 56 17.05 -1.07 -14.75
CA ASN A 56 18.46 -1.39 -14.57
C ASN A 56 18.99 -1.18 -13.14
N TYR A 57 18.10 -1.02 -12.13
CA TYR A 57 18.48 -0.93 -10.72
C TYR A 57 18.65 -2.32 -10.11
N LYS A 58 19.64 -2.45 -9.25
CA LYS A 58 19.90 -3.65 -8.45
C LYS A 58 18.93 -3.67 -7.27
N LEU A 59 18.15 -4.72 -7.18
CA LEU A 59 17.27 -5.03 -6.05
C LEU A 59 17.98 -6.00 -5.12
N GLN A 60 18.07 -5.69 -3.84
CA GLN A 60 18.65 -6.57 -2.83
C GLN A 60 17.59 -7.55 -2.35
N CYS A 61 17.85 -8.84 -2.57
CA CYS A 61 16.90 -9.91 -2.35
C CYS A 61 17.39 -10.91 -1.29
N SER A 62 16.42 -11.52 -0.59
CA SER A 62 16.65 -12.63 0.33
C SER A 62 15.62 -13.72 0.07
N PHE A 63 16.06 -14.96 -0.04
CA PHE A 63 15.22 -16.11 -0.21
C PHE A 63 15.44 -17.10 0.94
N TRP A 64 14.38 -17.40 1.66
CA TRP A 64 14.38 -18.38 2.75
C TRP A 64 13.68 -19.66 2.29
N GLU A 65 14.40 -20.76 2.33
CA GLU A 65 13.92 -22.07 1.87
C GLU A 65 14.50 -23.20 2.75
N PRO A 66 13.87 -24.39 2.79
CA PRO A 66 14.52 -25.55 3.41
C PRO A 66 15.79 -25.91 2.64
N TYR A 67 16.73 -26.58 3.32
CA TYR A 67 17.84 -27.23 2.64
C TYR A 67 17.32 -28.21 1.57
N ASP A 68 18.12 -28.48 0.56
CA ASP A 68 17.68 -29.32 -0.57
C ASP A 68 17.31 -30.75 -0.07
N GLU A 69 18.04 -31.28 0.93
CA GLU A 69 17.77 -32.56 1.58
C GLU A 69 16.50 -32.55 2.44
N GLU A 70 16.09 -31.38 2.90
CA GLU A 70 14.90 -31.16 3.73
C GLU A 70 13.66 -30.79 2.91
N ARG A 71 13.82 -30.66 1.58
CA ARG A 71 12.69 -30.33 0.71
C ARG A 71 11.80 -31.56 0.54
N GLU A 72 10.53 -31.41 0.92
CA GLU A 72 9.54 -32.47 0.77
C GLU A 72 9.14 -32.66 -0.71
N TYR A 73 9.20 -31.57 -1.49
CA TYR A 73 8.87 -31.55 -2.91
C TYR A 73 9.88 -30.72 -3.68
N GLU A 74 10.09 -31.06 -4.95
CA GLU A 74 11.00 -30.33 -5.85
C GLU A 74 10.61 -28.86 -5.97
N ARG A 75 9.31 -28.58 -6.10
CA ARG A 75 8.76 -27.22 -6.16
C ARG A 75 7.91 -26.95 -4.93
N LEU A 76 8.21 -25.88 -4.23
CA LEU A 76 7.45 -25.42 -3.06
C LEU A 76 6.73 -24.11 -3.38
N PRO A 77 5.56 -23.85 -2.77
CA PRO A 77 4.94 -22.55 -2.83
C PRO A 77 5.87 -21.47 -2.26
N CYS A 78 5.66 -20.23 -2.70
CA CYS A 78 6.45 -19.10 -2.22
C CYS A 78 5.53 -17.92 -1.88
N VAL A 79 5.75 -17.30 -0.73
CA VAL A 79 5.18 -15.98 -0.41
C VAL A 79 6.26 -14.93 -0.60
N VAL A 80 5.97 -13.91 -1.41
CA VAL A 80 6.81 -12.72 -1.59
C VAL A 80 6.28 -11.64 -0.67
N TYR A 81 7.12 -11.19 0.25
CA TYR A 81 6.81 -10.09 1.16
C TYR A 81 7.18 -8.74 0.56
N LEU A 82 6.24 -7.80 0.61
CA LEU A 82 6.33 -6.47 0.06
C LEU A 82 6.26 -5.46 1.22
N HIS A 83 7.39 -4.89 1.57
CA HIS A 83 7.54 -4.01 2.73
C HIS A 83 6.83 -2.65 2.57
N GLY A 84 6.61 -1.97 3.68
CA GLY A 84 6.02 -0.64 3.73
C GLY A 84 6.97 0.46 3.27
N ASN A 85 6.43 1.68 3.12
CA ASN A 85 7.24 2.86 2.83
C ASN A 85 8.26 3.12 3.94
N SER A 86 9.46 3.59 3.60
CA SER A 86 10.57 3.83 4.53
C SER A 86 11.03 2.59 5.31
N SER A 87 10.73 1.39 4.83
CA SER A 87 11.14 0.11 5.40
C SER A 87 12.08 -0.64 4.46
N SER A 88 12.32 -1.92 4.76
CA SER A 88 13.19 -2.81 4.01
C SER A 88 12.71 -4.25 4.10
N ARG A 89 13.41 -5.16 3.43
CA ARG A 89 13.19 -6.62 3.55
C ARG A 89 13.34 -7.16 4.97
N CYS A 90 13.94 -6.41 5.90
CA CYS A 90 14.02 -6.79 7.31
C CYS A 90 12.63 -6.90 7.96
N GLU A 91 11.63 -6.17 7.47
CA GLU A 91 10.25 -6.27 7.95
C GLU A 91 9.69 -7.69 7.85
N ALA A 92 10.14 -8.45 6.85
CA ALA A 92 9.71 -9.82 6.57
C ALA A 92 10.14 -10.87 7.62
N VAL A 93 11.21 -10.60 8.36
CA VAL A 93 11.87 -11.58 9.24
C VAL A 93 10.92 -12.16 10.30
N ASN A 94 10.01 -11.34 10.80
CA ASN A 94 9.05 -11.77 11.82
C ASN A 94 8.02 -12.79 11.31
N GLU A 95 7.81 -12.86 9.99
CA GLU A 95 6.78 -13.67 9.35
C GLU A 95 7.28 -15.05 8.90
N ILE A 96 8.60 -15.21 8.74
CA ILE A 96 9.27 -16.43 8.24
C ILE A 96 8.87 -17.67 9.04
N LYS A 97 8.86 -17.56 10.37
CA LYS A 97 8.57 -18.68 11.28
C LYS A 97 7.14 -19.23 11.21
N TYR A 98 6.24 -18.47 10.58
CA TYR A 98 4.84 -18.89 10.40
C TYR A 98 4.62 -19.69 9.12
N LEU A 99 5.41 -19.43 8.07
CA LEU A 99 5.22 -20.00 6.75
C LEU A 99 6.17 -21.16 6.43
N LEU A 100 7.45 -21.05 6.78
CA LEU A 100 8.43 -22.09 6.47
C LEU A 100 8.05 -23.47 7.00
N PRO A 101 7.53 -23.64 8.25
CA PRO A 101 7.11 -24.95 8.75
C PRO A 101 5.91 -25.56 8.00
N MET A 102 5.23 -24.78 7.18
CA MET A 102 4.12 -25.23 6.32
C MET A 102 4.57 -25.60 4.90
N ASN A 103 5.89 -25.79 4.67
CA ASN A 103 6.46 -25.99 3.34
C ASN A 103 6.20 -24.83 2.34
N ILE A 104 6.05 -23.63 2.86
CA ILE A 104 5.93 -22.41 2.06
C ILE A 104 7.25 -21.67 2.18
N THR A 105 7.96 -21.50 1.07
CA THR A 105 9.20 -20.72 0.99
C THR A 105 8.87 -19.23 1.09
N PHE A 106 9.85 -18.43 1.49
CA PHE A 106 9.62 -17.02 1.75
C PHE A 106 10.65 -16.16 1.02
N PHE A 107 10.19 -15.14 0.35
CA PHE A 107 11.03 -14.21 -0.41
C PHE A 107 10.74 -12.78 0.03
N ALA A 108 11.79 -11.99 0.24
CA ALA A 108 11.67 -10.56 0.46
C ALA A 108 12.79 -9.83 -0.26
N PHE A 109 12.54 -8.58 -0.61
CA PHE A 109 13.51 -7.73 -1.28
C PHE A 109 13.28 -6.28 -0.89
N ASP A 110 14.31 -5.46 -1.01
CA ASP A 110 14.18 -4.02 -0.89
C ASP A 110 13.67 -3.46 -2.22
N PHE A 111 12.57 -2.73 -2.21
CA PHE A 111 12.10 -2.01 -3.40
C PHE A 111 13.15 -1.00 -3.90
N SER A 112 13.10 -0.65 -5.17
CA SER A 112 13.91 0.44 -5.72
C SER A 112 13.69 1.72 -4.92
N GLY A 113 14.80 2.37 -4.52
CA GLY A 113 14.73 3.55 -3.67
C GLY A 113 14.61 3.27 -2.17
N CYS A 114 14.51 2.01 -1.74
CA CYS A 114 14.41 1.59 -0.35
C CYS A 114 15.61 0.74 0.09
N GLY A 115 15.81 0.64 1.40
CA GLY A 115 16.83 -0.19 2.02
C GLY A 115 18.19 -0.08 1.34
N LYS A 116 18.75 -1.21 0.92
CA LYS A 116 20.05 -1.30 0.22
C LYS A 116 19.93 -1.39 -1.30
N SER A 117 18.71 -1.38 -1.86
CA SER A 117 18.50 -1.40 -3.31
C SER A 117 18.88 -0.06 -3.96
N GLU A 118 19.24 -0.11 -5.24
CA GLU A 118 19.50 1.09 -6.04
C GLU A 118 18.20 1.87 -6.34
N GLY A 119 18.36 3.07 -6.89
CA GLY A 119 17.27 3.99 -7.18
C GLY A 119 17.27 5.17 -6.22
N GLU A 120 16.76 6.29 -6.65
CA GLU A 120 16.70 7.52 -5.85
C GLU A 120 15.31 7.74 -5.26
N TYR A 121 14.27 7.47 -6.03
CA TYR A 121 12.90 7.77 -5.69
C TYR A 121 12.06 6.49 -5.55
N ILE A 122 11.06 6.57 -4.67
CA ILE A 122 9.94 5.62 -4.59
C ILE A 122 8.73 6.20 -5.34
N SER A 123 7.77 5.35 -5.65
CA SER A 123 6.57 5.73 -6.39
C SER A 123 5.26 5.22 -5.78
N LEU A 124 5.31 4.74 -4.55
CA LEU A 124 4.15 4.32 -3.75
C LEU A 124 3.25 3.29 -4.43
N GLY A 125 3.84 2.41 -5.24
CA GLY A 125 3.17 1.33 -5.96
C GLY A 125 3.38 1.35 -7.48
N TRP A 126 3.72 2.49 -8.09
CA TRP A 126 3.81 2.61 -9.55
C TRP A 126 4.98 1.83 -10.16
N TYR A 127 6.21 2.11 -9.76
CA TYR A 127 7.38 1.37 -10.19
C TYR A 127 7.64 0.13 -9.34
N GLU A 128 7.17 0.10 -8.11
CA GLU A 128 7.31 -1.04 -7.21
C GLU A 128 6.62 -2.29 -7.78
N ARG A 129 5.53 -2.14 -8.53
CA ARG A 129 4.91 -3.28 -9.26
C ARG A 129 5.80 -3.86 -10.35
N ASP A 130 6.69 -3.06 -10.95
CA ASP A 130 7.67 -3.56 -11.93
C ASP A 130 8.83 -4.28 -11.23
N ASP A 131 9.18 -3.86 -10.00
CA ASP A 131 10.13 -4.57 -9.16
C ASP A 131 9.56 -5.95 -8.74
N VAL A 132 8.26 -6.00 -8.39
CA VAL A 132 7.55 -7.27 -8.11
C VAL A 132 7.59 -8.17 -9.34
N GLU A 133 7.30 -7.65 -10.53
CA GLU A 133 7.35 -8.41 -11.79
C GLU A 133 8.72 -9.05 -12.00
N CYS A 134 9.80 -8.30 -11.77
CA CYS A 134 11.18 -8.82 -11.87
C CYS A 134 11.40 -10.01 -10.92
N VAL A 135 10.94 -9.91 -9.68
CA VAL A 135 11.04 -10.96 -8.66
C VAL A 135 10.21 -12.19 -9.05
N ILE A 136 8.96 -12.00 -9.49
CA ILE A 136 8.07 -13.09 -9.91
C ILE A 136 8.64 -13.84 -11.12
N GLU A 137 9.15 -13.11 -12.11
CA GLU A 137 9.81 -13.73 -13.26
C GLU A 137 11.03 -14.55 -12.86
N TYR A 138 11.86 -14.04 -11.94
CA TYR A 138 13.00 -14.78 -11.40
C TYR A 138 12.55 -16.07 -10.72
N LEU A 139 11.59 -16.00 -9.79
CA LEU A 139 11.09 -17.16 -9.06
C LEU A 139 10.54 -18.25 -10.00
N ARG A 140 9.80 -17.87 -11.03
CA ARG A 140 9.28 -18.80 -12.05
C ARG A 140 10.40 -19.47 -12.86
N LYS A 141 11.48 -18.75 -13.16
CA LYS A 141 12.64 -19.28 -13.89
C LYS A 141 13.49 -20.25 -13.06
N THR A 142 13.42 -20.20 -11.73
CA THR A 142 14.21 -21.13 -10.88
C THR A 142 13.76 -22.57 -10.96
N ASN A 143 12.54 -22.83 -11.40
CA ASN A 143 11.86 -24.13 -11.32
C ASN A 143 11.75 -24.73 -9.91
N LYS A 144 12.08 -23.96 -8.87
CA LYS A 144 11.97 -24.35 -7.45
C LYS A 144 10.66 -23.92 -6.80
N VAL A 145 9.89 -23.04 -7.47
CA VAL A 145 8.66 -22.47 -6.94
C VAL A 145 7.47 -22.99 -7.76
N SER A 146 6.40 -23.39 -7.07
CA SER A 146 5.13 -23.84 -7.68
C SER A 146 4.15 -22.71 -7.84
N THR A 147 3.53 -22.27 -6.76
CA THR A 147 2.55 -21.18 -6.69
C THR A 147 3.14 -20.01 -5.91
N ILE A 148 2.67 -18.80 -6.22
CA ILE A 148 3.19 -17.58 -5.60
C ILE A 148 2.05 -16.78 -4.99
N GLY A 149 2.22 -16.36 -3.71
CA GLY A 149 1.38 -15.41 -3.02
C GLY A 149 2.14 -14.12 -2.72
N LEU A 150 1.42 -13.01 -2.53
CA LEU A 150 2.00 -11.72 -2.14
C LEU A 150 1.48 -11.31 -0.76
N TRP A 151 2.38 -10.94 0.13
CA TRP A 151 2.05 -10.36 1.43
C TRP A 151 2.57 -8.92 1.47
N GLY A 152 1.69 -7.96 1.32
CA GLY A 152 2.06 -6.55 1.31
C GLY A 152 1.59 -5.80 2.54
N ARG A 153 2.39 -4.82 2.98
CA ARG A 153 2.06 -3.88 4.03
C ARG A 153 2.13 -2.45 3.52
N SER A 154 1.09 -1.64 3.79
CA SER A 154 1.00 -0.22 3.40
C SER A 154 1.31 -0.04 1.90
N MET A 155 2.39 0.64 1.52
CA MET A 155 2.86 0.74 0.14
C MET A 155 2.98 -0.64 -0.53
N GLY A 156 3.49 -1.65 0.19
CA GLY A 156 3.59 -3.03 -0.31
C GLY A 156 2.22 -3.66 -0.60
N ALA A 157 1.21 -3.38 0.23
CA ALA A 157 -0.16 -3.85 0.00
C ALA A 157 -0.80 -3.19 -1.23
N VAL A 158 -0.58 -1.90 -1.42
CA VAL A 158 -0.98 -1.17 -2.63
C VAL A 158 -0.29 -1.76 -3.86
N THR A 159 1.01 -2.00 -3.77
CA THR A 159 1.79 -2.62 -4.84
C THR A 159 1.25 -4.00 -5.19
N ALA A 160 0.88 -4.82 -4.19
CA ALA A 160 0.29 -6.15 -4.39
C ALA A 160 -1.04 -6.08 -5.16
N ILE A 161 -1.93 -5.12 -4.82
CA ILE A 161 -3.20 -4.89 -5.55
C ILE A 161 -2.92 -4.49 -7.00
N MET A 162 -2.03 -3.49 -7.20
CA MET A 162 -1.72 -2.97 -8.53
C MET A 162 -1.01 -4.00 -9.42
N TYR A 163 -0.20 -4.90 -8.83
CA TYR A 163 0.42 -6.00 -9.55
C TYR A 163 -0.57 -7.14 -9.81
N GLY A 164 -1.42 -7.48 -8.85
CA GLY A 164 -2.44 -8.54 -9.00
C GLY A 164 -3.42 -8.31 -10.16
N ASP A 165 -3.71 -7.05 -10.50
CA ASP A 165 -4.47 -6.69 -11.71
C ASP A 165 -3.72 -7.05 -13.00
N ARG A 166 -2.37 -7.06 -12.99
CA ARG A 166 -1.54 -7.45 -14.16
C ARG A 166 -1.35 -8.94 -14.28
N ASP A 167 -1.25 -9.63 -13.15
CA ASP A 167 -0.88 -11.05 -13.10
C ASP A 167 -1.88 -11.86 -12.27
N PRO A 168 -2.97 -12.31 -12.89
CA PRO A 168 -4.02 -13.09 -12.21
C PRO A 168 -3.57 -14.51 -11.82
N SER A 169 -2.35 -14.93 -12.16
CA SER A 169 -1.80 -16.24 -11.76
C SER A 169 -1.20 -16.22 -10.35
N ILE A 170 -1.15 -15.08 -9.67
CA ILE A 170 -0.85 -15.00 -8.24
C ILE A 170 -1.97 -15.71 -7.46
N ALA A 171 -1.59 -16.59 -6.55
CA ALA A 171 -2.54 -17.49 -5.91
C ALA A 171 -3.25 -16.90 -4.68
N GLY A 172 -2.71 -15.83 -4.07
CA GLY A 172 -3.34 -15.17 -2.93
C GLY A 172 -2.64 -13.88 -2.54
N LEU A 173 -3.42 -12.92 -1.98
CA LEU A 173 -2.95 -11.63 -1.51
C LEU A 173 -3.26 -11.46 -0.02
N VAL A 174 -2.26 -11.10 0.78
CA VAL A 174 -2.46 -10.55 2.13
C VAL A 174 -2.17 -9.06 2.07
N LEU A 175 -3.17 -8.24 2.40
CA LEU A 175 -3.19 -6.80 2.19
C LEU A 175 -3.33 -6.09 3.53
N ASP A 176 -2.21 -5.71 4.13
CA ASP A 176 -2.18 -5.04 5.44
C ASP A 176 -2.08 -3.52 5.27
N SER A 177 -3.09 -2.79 5.71
CA SER A 177 -3.16 -1.32 5.76
C SER A 177 -2.99 -0.63 4.39
N ALA A 178 -3.59 -1.19 3.33
CA ALA A 178 -3.60 -0.56 2.02
C ALA A 178 -4.49 0.69 2.00
N PHE A 179 -4.04 1.74 1.29
CA PHE A 179 -4.90 2.90 0.98
C PHE A 179 -5.64 2.71 -0.36
N SER A 180 -6.83 3.31 -0.47
CA SER A 180 -7.68 3.21 -1.67
C SER A 180 -7.28 4.18 -2.77
N SER A 181 -6.80 5.38 -2.39
CA SER A 181 -6.34 6.44 -3.28
C SER A 181 -5.25 7.25 -2.60
N LEU A 182 -4.13 7.47 -3.28
CA LEU A 182 -3.04 8.31 -2.75
C LEU A 182 -3.50 9.75 -2.60
N LYS A 183 -4.31 10.25 -3.53
CA LYS A 183 -4.86 11.60 -3.45
C LYS A 183 -5.68 11.80 -2.18
N VAL A 184 -6.61 10.88 -1.89
CA VAL A 184 -7.45 10.94 -0.68
C VAL A 184 -6.60 10.86 0.57
N LEU A 185 -5.63 9.94 0.62
CA LEU A 185 -4.70 9.82 1.74
C LEU A 185 -3.95 11.14 2.00
N ILE A 186 -3.39 11.78 0.97
CA ILE A 186 -2.68 13.06 1.12
C ILE A 186 -3.64 14.14 1.64
N GLU A 187 -4.84 14.24 1.08
CA GLU A 187 -5.84 15.23 1.51
C GLU A 187 -6.22 15.06 2.98
N GLU A 188 -6.37 13.83 3.45
CA GLU A 188 -6.68 13.53 4.85
C GLU A 188 -5.52 13.87 5.77
N LEU A 189 -4.32 13.48 5.40
CA LEU A 189 -3.12 13.77 6.19
C LEU A 189 -2.86 15.27 6.33
N VAL A 190 -3.20 16.04 5.31
CA VAL A 190 -3.12 17.51 5.36
C VAL A 190 -4.23 18.09 6.23
N LYS A 191 -5.48 17.67 6.04
CA LYS A 191 -6.63 18.15 6.84
C LYS A 191 -6.45 17.88 8.33
N ASP A 192 -5.90 16.74 8.70
CA ASP A 192 -5.65 16.38 10.10
C ASP A 192 -4.58 17.26 10.78
N ARG A 193 -3.78 17.98 10.00
CA ARG A 193 -2.65 18.79 10.47
C ARG A 193 -2.84 20.28 10.30
N ILE A 194 -3.51 20.70 9.25
CA ILE A 194 -3.62 22.11 8.86
C ILE A 194 -5.05 22.36 8.36
N ASN A 195 -5.71 23.33 8.97
CA ASN A 195 -7.03 23.77 8.52
C ASN A 195 -6.84 24.75 7.35
N LEU A 196 -6.56 24.23 6.14
CA LEU A 196 -6.36 25.02 4.93
C LEU A 196 -7.64 25.13 4.12
N PRO A 197 -7.95 26.29 3.54
CA PRO A 197 -8.98 26.41 2.51
C PRO A 197 -8.70 25.47 1.35
N GLY A 198 -9.75 24.80 0.83
CA GLY A 198 -9.61 23.78 -0.19
C GLY A 198 -8.88 24.20 -1.47
N PHE A 199 -9.02 25.51 -1.90
CA PHE A 199 -8.33 26.01 -3.08
C PHE A 199 -6.81 26.13 -2.88
N ILE A 200 -6.35 26.46 -1.66
CA ILE A 200 -4.92 26.53 -1.31
C ILE A 200 -4.33 25.11 -1.30
N LEU A 201 -5.04 24.17 -0.69
CA LEU A 201 -4.65 22.76 -0.69
C LEU A 201 -4.52 22.22 -2.10
N ASN A 202 -5.50 22.48 -2.98
CA ASN A 202 -5.46 22.03 -4.37
C ASN A 202 -4.25 22.61 -5.14
N LYS A 203 -3.95 23.89 -4.92
CA LYS A 203 -2.79 24.53 -5.58
C LYS A 203 -1.47 23.93 -5.10
N ALA A 204 -1.29 23.75 -3.79
CA ALA A 204 -0.09 23.13 -3.23
C ALA A 204 0.06 21.67 -3.70
N THR A 205 -1.01 20.90 -3.72
CA THR A 205 -1.01 19.51 -4.22
C THR A 205 -0.61 19.46 -5.71
N ASN A 206 -1.11 20.36 -6.54
CA ASN A 206 -0.76 20.40 -7.95
C ASN A 206 0.72 20.76 -8.18
N MET A 207 1.27 21.68 -7.38
CA MET A 207 2.72 21.99 -7.44
C MET A 207 3.56 20.76 -7.11
N VAL A 208 3.24 20.05 -6.01
CA VAL A 208 3.93 18.81 -5.61
C VAL A 208 3.82 17.74 -6.69
N LYS A 209 2.63 17.53 -7.28
CA LYS A 209 2.42 16.59 -8.39
C LYS A 209 3.31 16.91 -9.59
N ASN A 210 3.39 18.18 -9.98
CA ASN A 210 4.22 18.62 -11.11
C ASN A 210 5.70 18.36 -10.84
N THR A 211 6.18 18.66 -9.65
CA THR A 211 7.58 18.40 -9.26
C THR A 211 7.89 16.91 -9.23
N ILE A 212 7.01 16.10 -8.67
CA ILE A 212 7.17 14.64 -8.66
C ILE A 212 7.21 14.09 -10.10
N ASN A 213 6.30 14.53 -10.96
CA ASN A 213 6.31 14.11 -12.36
C ASN A 213 7.61 14.53 -13.07
N LYS A 214 8.12 15.73 -12.82
CA LYS A 214 9.40 16.18 -13.38
C LYS A 214 10.60 15.37 -12.88
N LYS A 215 10.68 15.08 -11.56
CA LYS A 215 11.83 14.45 -10.92
C LYS A 215 11.79 12.91 -11.02
N ALA A 216 10.69 12.29 -10.66
CA ALA A 216 10.53 10.84 -10.59
C ALA A 216 9.80 10.22 -11.80
N LYS A 217 9.35 11.04 -12.76
CA LYS A 217 8.78 10.61 -14.05
C LYS A 217 7.57 9.69 -13.95
N PHE A 218 6.70 9.91 -12.95
CA PHE A 218 5.41 9.24 -12.85
C PHE A 218 4.32 10.24 -12.38
N ASN A 219 3.07 9.90 -12.63
CA ASN A 219 1.93 10.72 -12.25
C ASN A 219 1.30 10.17 -10.96
N LEU A 220 1.21 11.01 -9.92
CA LEU A 220 0.58 10.64 -8.66
C LEU A 220 -0.91 10.24 -8.81
N ASP A 221 -1.61 10.79 -9.79
CA ASP A 221 -3.01 10.49 -10.06
C ASP A 221 -3.24 9.06 -10.60
N GLU A 222 -2.16 8.38 -11.04
CA GLU A 222 -2.20 6.97 -11.45
C GLU A 222 -2.20 6.01 -10.24
N ILE A 223 -1.89 6.52 -9.04
CA ILE A 223 -1.83 5.70 -7.83
C ILE A 223 -3.20 5.69 -7.15
N GLU A 224 -4.10 4.98 -7.79
CA GLU A 224 -5.46 4.72 -7.31
C GLU A 224 -5.72 3.21 -7.19
N PRO A 225 -5.24 2.56 -6.13
CA PRO A 225 -5.42 1.12 -5.91
C PRO A 225 -6.86 0.64 -6.07
N ILE A 226 -7.82 1.50 -5.74
CA ILE A 226 -9.26 1.21 -5.91
C ILE A 226 -9.66 0.87 -7.37
N LYS A 227 -8.99 1.46 -8.36
CA LYS A 227 -9.24 1.15 -9.78
C LYS A 227 -8.74 -0.24 -10.17
N TYR A 228 -7.61 -0.66 -9.59
CA TYR A 228 -7.01 -1.98 -9.81
C TYR A 228 -7.75 -3.06 -9.02
N ALA A 229 -8.12 -2.77 -7.78
CA ALA A 229 -8.90 -3.67 -6.93
C ALA A 229 -10.20 -4.13 -7.58
N LYS A 230 -10.89 -3.27 -8.34
CA LYS A 230 -12.11 -3.59 -9.10
C LYS A 230 -11.95 -4.73 -10.13
N ARG A 231 -10.73 -5.00 -10.56
CA ARG A 231 -10.42 -5.99 -11.61
C ARG A 231 -9.57 -7.14 -11.10
N CYS A 232 -9.25 -7.15 -9.80
CA CYS A 232 -8.44 -8.17 -9.18
C CYS A 232 -9.32 -9.26 -8.59
N PHE A 233 -9.26 -10.49 -9.14
CA PHE A 233 -10.04 -11.65 -8.72
C PHE A 233 -9.24 -12.63 -7.85
N ILE A 234 -8.00 -12.33 -7.55
CA ILE A 234 -7.12 -13.16 -6.73
C ILE A 234 -7.72 -13.23 -5.31
N PRO A 235 -7.81 -14.41 -4.67
CA PRO A 235 -8.23 -14.50 -3.27
C PRO A 235 -7.44 -13.55 -2.38
N ALA A 236 -8.10 -12.79 -1.50
CA ALA A 236 -7.46 -11.76 -0.69
C ALA A 236 -7.88 -11.78 0.79
N LEU A 237 -6.90 -11.62 1.67
CA LEU A 237 -7.08 -11.36 3.09
C LEU A 237 -6.69 -9.91 3.39
N PHE A 238 -7.68 -9.08 3.69
CA PHE A 238 -7.48 -7.70 4.10
C PHE A 238 -7.23 -7.62 5.61
N CYS A 239 -6.26 -6.82 6.01
CA CYS A 239 -5.99 -6.49 7.41
C CYS A 239 -5.92 -4.98 7.59
N HIS A 240 -6.42 -4.48 8.72
CA HIS A 240 -6.27 -3.06 9.08
C HIS A 240 -6.31 -2.88 10.60
N ALA A 241 -5.52 -1.93 11.12
CA ALA A 241 -5.56 -1.58 12.53
C ALA A 241 -6.68 -0.57 12.81
N ASN A 242 -7.47 -0.82 13.87
CA ASN A 242 -8.61 0.05 14.25
C ASN A 242 -8.18 1.48 14.60
N GLY A 243 -7.00 1.65 15.18
CA GLY A 243 -6.43 2.95 15.56
C GLY A 243 -5.44 3.52 14.54
N ASP A 244 -5.47 3.07 13.29
CA ASP A 244 -4.62 3.59 12.23
C ASP A 244 -5.04 5.02 11.85
N ASN A 245 -4.27 6.00 12.32
CA ASN A 245 -4.47 7.42 12.03
C ASN A 245 -3.66 7.91 10.82
N PHE A 246 -2.86 7.02 10.21
CA PHE A 246 -2.09 7.32 9.03
C PHE A 246 -2.85 6.95 7.76
N VAL A 247 -3.22 5.67 7.63
CA VAL A 247 -4.16 5.19 6.63
C VAL A 247 -5.45 4.85 7.35
N LYS A 248 -6.47 5.71 7.25
CA LYS A 248 -7.71 5.51 7.98
C LYS A 248 -8.46 4.25 7.51
N ILE A 249 -9.15 3.60 8.42
CA ILE A 249 -9.82 2.31 8.21
C ILE A 249 -10.82 2.30 7.03
N HIS A 250 -11.37 3.46 6.66
CA HIS A 250 -12.29 3.54 5.52
C HIS A 250 -11.63 3.15 4.20
N HIS A 251 -10.31 3.42 4.02
CA HIS A 251 -9.57 2.97 2.83
C HIS A 251 -9.65 1.45 2.65
N CYS A 252 -9.45 0.69 3.73
CA CYS A 252 -9.59 -0.76 3.70
C CYS A 252 -11.04 -1.18 3.40
N LYS A 253 -12.03 -0.51 3.99
CA LYS A 253 -13.45 -0.79 3.73
C LYS A 253 -13.80 -0.56 2.26
N GLU A 254 -13.41 0.57 1.69
CA GLU A 254 -13.64 0.90 0.28
C GLU A 254 -13.02 -0.12 -0.66
N LEU A 255 -11.75 -0.51 -0.42
CA LEU A 255 -11.09 -1.55 -1.21
C LEU A 255 -11.80 -2.90 -1.08
N TYR A 256 -12.14 -3.29 0.15
CA TYR A 256 -12.81 -4.55 0.43
C TYR A 256 -14.18 -4.60 -0.27
N ASP A 257 -14.98 -3.54 -0.17
CA ASP A 257 -16.36 -3.54 -0.67
C ASP A 257 -16.43 -3.73 -2.19
N ILE A 258 -15.48 -3.13 -2.92
CA ILE A 258 -15.45 -3.22 -4.38
C ILE A 258 -14.67 -4.41 -4.95
N TYR A 259 -13.86 -5.09 -4.12
CA TYR A 259 -13.02 -6.20 -4.57
C TYR A 259 -13.89 -7.39 -5.01
N PRO A 260 -13.77 -7.88 -6.26
CA PRO A 260 -14.66 -8.92 -6.77
C PRO A 260 -14.23 -10.35 -6.42
N GLY A 261 -12.95 -10.59 -6.12
CA GLY A 261 -12.42 -11.91 -5.77
C GLY A 261 -12.89 -12.39 -4.39
N ASP A 262 -12.65 -13.66 -4.09
CA ASP A 262 -12.85 -14.20 -2.75
C ASP A 262 -12.07 -13.39 -1.73
N LYS A 263 -12.75 -12.94 -0.68
CA LYS A 263 -12.14 -12.00 0.25
C LYS A 263 -12.57 -12.21 1.69
N ASN A 264 -11.61 -12.07 2.59
CA ASN A 264 -11.83 -11.99 4.02
C ASN A 264 -11.18 -10.73 4.59
N LYS A 265 -11.64 -10.29 5.77
CA LYS A 265 -11.05 -9.13 6.44
C LYS A 265 -10.86 -9.39 7.92
N ILE A 266 -9.77 -8.84 8.46
CA ILE A 266 -9.42 -8.88 9.87
C ILE A 266 -9.11 -7.45 10.31
N TYR A 267 -9.76 -7.01 11.37
CA TYR A 267 -9.38 -5.77 12.06
C TYR A 267 -8.60 -6.12 13.33
N VAL A 268 -7.52 -5.38 13.57
CA VAL A 268 -6.63 -5.59 14.71
C VAL A 268 -6.54 -4.32 15.55
N ASP A 269 -6.17 -4.46 16.82
CA ASP A 269 -5.90 -3.30 17.66
C ASP A 269 -4.52 -2.73 17.34
N GLY A 270 -4.34 -1.44 17.65
CA GLY A 270 -3.11 -0.71 17.39
C GLY A 270 -3.23 0.36 16.32
N ASP A 271 -2.08 0.90 15.91
CA ASP A 271 -1.94 1.93 14.88
C ASP A 271 -1.30 1.37 13.59
N HIS A 272 -0.96 2.28 12.67
CA HIS A 272 -0.33 1.92 11.39
C HIS A 272 0.95 1.10 11.56
N ASN A 273 1.77 1.43 12.57
CA ASN A 273 3.09 0.83 12.80
C ASN A 273 3.11 -0.25 13.88
N SER A 274 1.99 -0.51 14.52
CA SER A 274 1.89 -1.53 15.56
C SER A 274 2.22 -2.91 15.02
N ILE A 275 2.90 -3.71 15.84
CA ILE A 275 3.19 -5.11 15.55
C ILE A 275 1.86 -5.86 15.45
N ARG A 276 1.65 -6.57 14.36
CA ARG A 276 0.43 -7.35 14.15
C ARG A 276 0.35 -8.51 15.13
N PRO A 277 -0.83 -8.78 15.72
CA PRO A 277 -1.00 -9.84 16.71
C PRO A 277 -0.82 -11.23 16.09
N LYS A 278 -0.51 -12.22 16.96
CA LYS A 278 -0.27 -13.60 16.53
C LYS A 278 -1.43 -14.18 15.73
N PHE A 279 -2.68 -13.91 16.15
CA PHE A 279 -3.86 -14.47 15.47
C PHE A 279 -3.98 -14.01 14.01
N PHE A 280 -3.57 -12.76 13.68
CA PHE A 280 -3.53 -12.32 12.29
C PHE A 280 -2.49 -13.09 11.48
N ARG A 281 -1.30 -13.28 12.05
CA ARG A 281 -0.23 -14.04 11.40
C ARG A 281 -0.61 -15.50 11.17
N ASP A 282 -1.25 -16.12 12.16
CA ASP A 282 -1.80 -17.47 12.04
C ASP A 282 -2.86 -17.52 10.94
N SER A 283 -3.77 -16.53 10.89
CA SER A 283 -4.81 -16.44 9.86
C SER A 283 -4.21 -16.24 8.45
N ALA A 284 -3.20 -15.40 8.32
CA ALA A 284 -2.47 -15.19 7.06
C ALA A 284 -1.76 -16.48 6.61
N SER A 285 -1.20 -17.24 7.56
CA SER A 285 -0.54 -18.50 7.25
C SER A 285 -1.53 -19.56 6.78
N ILE A 286 -2.68 -19.68 7.43
CA ILE A 286 -3.77 -20.58 7.01
C ILE A 286 -4.34 -20.14 5.65
N PHE A 287 -4.51 -18.85 5.44
CA PHE A 287 -4.94 -18.30 4.16
C PHE A 287 -3.98 -18.72 3.03
N PHE A 288 -2.67 -18.51 3.20
CA PHE A 288 -1.69 -18.91 2.20
C PHE A 288 -1.60 -20.43 2.04
N TYR A 289 -1.71 -21.21 3.12
CA TYR A 289 -1.73 -22.67 3.05
C TYR A 289 -2.82 -23.16 2.10
N ASN A 290 -4.02 -22.56 2.17
CA ASN A 290 -5.16 -22.91 1.32
C ASN A 290 -5.02 -22.35 -0.11
N THR A 291 -4.71 -21.05 -0.27
CA THR A 291 -4.68 -20.41 -1.59
C THR A 291 -3.49 -20.87 -2.43
N LEU A 292 -2.35 -21.17 -1.80
CA LEU A 292 -1.19 -21.75 -2.47
C LEU A 292 -1.32 -23.27 -2.72
N GLN A 293 -2.41 -23.87 -2.27
CA GLN A 293 -2.75 -25.28 -2.48
C GLN A 293 -1.68 -26.26 -1.98
N VAL A 294 -1.14 -26.01 -0.76
CA VAL A 294 -0.06 -26.81 -0.20
C VAL A 294 -0.43 -28.30 -0.09
N ASN A 295 -1.67 -28.60 0.35
CA ASN A 295 -2.17 -29.98 0.40
C ASN A 295 -2.23 -30.66 -0.96
N PHE A 296 -2.66 -29.93 -2.00
CA PHE A 296 -2.79 -30.47 -3.33
C PHE A 296 -1.45 -30.87 -3.96
N ILE A 297 -0.39 -30.12 -3.66
CA ILE A 297 0.96 -30.45 -4.08
C ILE A 297 1.37 -31.81 -3.48
N LYS A 298 0.98 -32.06 -2.24
CA LYS A 298 1.21 -33.36 -1.57
C LYS A 298 0.47 -34.50 -2.27
N GLU A 299 -0.81 -34.32 -2.53
CA GLU A 299 -1.64 -35.36 -3.20
C GLU A 299 -1.13 -35.65 -4.61
N ILE A 300 -0.79 -34.64 -5.40
CA ILE A 300 -0.22 -34.84 -6.73
C ILE A 300 1.09 -35.58 -6.63
N SER A 301 2.02 -35.18 -5.75
CA SER A 301 3.31 -35.83 -5.61
C SER A 301 3.17 -37.29 -5.19
N ASP A 302 2.31 -37.61 -4.26
CA ASP A 302 2.08 -38.97 -3.78
C ASP A 302 1.40 -39.84 -4.85
N ASN A 303 0.47 -39.32 -5.63
CA ASN A 303 -0.17 -40.01 -6.76
C ASN A 303 0.81 -40.21 -7.91
N TYR A 304 1.69 -39.26 -8.21
CA TYR A 304 2.69 -39.38 -9.31
C TYR A 304 3.87 -40.28 -8.95
N LYS A 305 4.19 -40.50 -7.68
CA LYS A 305 5.18 -41.57 -7.31
C LYS A 305 4.75 -42.97 -7.75
N GLY A 306 3.43 -43.17 -7.96
CA GLY A 306 2.86 -44.42 -8.52
C GLY A 306 2.76 -44.47 -10.05
N PHE A 307 2.83 -43.33 -10.74
CA PHE A 307 2.76 -43.24 -12.20
C PHE A 307 4.14 -42.91 -12.80
N LYS A 308 4.94 -43.94 -13.09
CA LYS A 308 6.03 -43.79 -14.06
C LYS A 308 5.39 -43.67 -15.43
N PHE A 309 5.14 -42.44 -15.89
CA PHE A 309 4.96 -42.19 -17.31
C PHE A 309 6.23 -42.58 -18.00
N MET A 310 6.21 -43.68 -18.74
CA MET A 310 7.21 -43.92 -19.78
C MET A 310 6.92 -42.91 -20.89
N ILE A 311 7.48 -41.71 -20.78
CA ILE A 311 7.67 -40.85 -21.93
C ILE A 311 8.69 -41.59 -22.78
N LYS A 312 8.20 -42.39 -23.72
CA LYS A 312 9.01 -42.75 -24.87
C LYS A 312 9.36 -41.41 -25.50
N ASN A 313 10.65 -41.10 -25.49
CA ASN A 313 11.22 -40.05 -26.32
C ASN A 313 10.87 -40.38 -27.78
N ASN A 314 9.75 -39.84 -28.24
CA ASN A 314 9.61 -39.62 -29.66
C ASN A 314 10.42 -38.37 -29.93
N GLU A 315 11.69 -38.56 -30.19
CA GLU A 315 12.45 -37.65 -31.01
C GLU A 315 11.72 -37.55 -32.35
N VAL A 316 10.84 -36.62 -32.46
CA VAL A 316 10.22 -36.22 -33.70
C VAL A 316 11.30 -35.45 -34.46
N GLU A 317 11.80 -36.12 -35.50
CA GLU A 317 12.44 -35.49 -36.63
C GLU A 317 11.57 -34.32 -37.14
N GLU A 318 11.84 -33.13 -36.74
CA GLU A 318 11.50 -31.92 -37.48
C GLU A 318 12.75 -31.25 -38.01
N SER A 319 13.35 -31.95 -38.99
CA SER A 319 14.25 -31.33 -39.91
C SER A 319 13.51 -31.12 -41.24
N LYS A 320 13.53 -29.84 -41.66
CA LYS A 320 13.30 -29.37 -43.04
C LYS A 320 11.84 -29.27 -43.51
N ASN A 321 11.34 -28.03 -43.41
CA ASN A 321 10.76 -27.28 -44.55
C ASN A 321 10.10 -25.99 -44.02
N ASN A 322 10.73 -24.90 -44.26
CA ASN A 322 10.21 -23.81 -45.08
C ASN A 322 11.08 -22.54 -44.93
N LYS A 323 11.91 -22.42 -45.92
CA LYS A 323 12.26 -21.11 -46.47
C LYS A 323 11.14 -20.73 -47.43
N ASN A 324 10.79 -19.47 -47.43
CA ASN A 324 10.07 -18.64 -48.40
C ASN A 324 8.72 -18.11 -47.88
N ASN A 325 8.70 -16.89 -47.47
CA ASN A 325 8.10 -15.79 -48.23
C ASN A 325 8.29 -14.46 -47.46
N GLU A 326 9.09 -13.66 -48.09
CA GLU A 326 9.12 -12.21 -47.91
C GLU A 326 7.93 -11.59 -48.59
N ASN A 327 7.63 -10.38 -48.12
CA ASN A 327 6.88 -9.28 -48.76
C ASN A 327 5.35 -9.22 -48.51
N ASN A 328 4.92 -8.24 -47.78
CA ASN A 328 4.31 -7.03 -48.33
C ASN A 328 3.96 -5.99 -47.25
N GLU A 329 4.36 -4.84 -47.59
CA GLU A 329 4.16 -3.50 -47.16
C GLU A 329 2.71 -3.05 -46.92
N ASN A 330 2.65 -2.02 -46.07
CA ASN A 330 1.80 -0.83 -46.13
C ASN A 330 0.31 -0.91 -45.76
N ASN A 331 -0.08 -0.26 -44.69
CA ASN A 331 -0.78 1.03 -44.81
C ASN A 331 -1.06 1.69 -43.45
N GLU A 332 -0.71 2.93 -43.38
CA GLU A 332 -1.08 3.96 -42.43
C GLU A 332 -2.59 4.11 -42.31
N ASN A 333 -3.07 4.40 -41.11
CA ASN A 333 -4.09 5.46 -40.98
C ASN A 333 -4.10 6.07 -39.57
N ASN A 334 -3.74 7.33 -39.56
CA ASN A 334 -3.94 8.33 -38.53
C ASN A 334 -5.42 8.49 -38.19
N ASN A 335 -5.74 8.52 -36.89
CA ASN A 335 -6.83 9.39 -36.42
C ASN A 335 -6.40 10.03 -35.09
N LYS A 336 -6.05 11.32 -35.23
CA LYS A 336 -5.94 12.28 -34.14
C LYS A 336 -7.35 12.81 -33.88
N ASP A 337 -7.89 12.54 -32.72
CA ASP A 337 -8.96 13.37 -32.17
C ASP A 337 -8.37 14.36 -31.16
N GLN A 338 -8.23 15.60 -31.64
CA GLN A 338 -7.94 16.79 -30.86
C GLN A 338 -9.23 17.20 -30.12
N TYR A 339 -9.20 17.16 -28.78
CA TYR A 339 -10.11 17.99 -27.99
C TYR A 339 -9.38 19.23 -27.52
N ASN A 340 -9.71 20.34 -28.17
CA ASN A 340 -9.39 21.70 -27.73
C ASN A 340 -10.30 22.07 -26.56
N PHE A 341 -9.72 22.38 -25.40
CA PHE A 341 -10.33 23.26 -24.41
C PHE A 341 -9.48 24.52 -24.32
N GLU A 342 -9.93 25.57 -25.02
CA GLU A 342 -9.52 26.93 -24.76
C GLU A 342 -10.19 27.37 -23.44
N ASN A 343 -9.40 27.65 -22.43
CA ASN A 343 -9.70 28.68 -21.44
C ASN A 343 -8.44 29.47 -21.21
N ASN A 344 -8.43 30.63 -21.84
CA ASN A 344 -7.45 31.69 -21.69
C ASN A 344 -7.53 32.28 -20.28
N GLU A 345 -6.60 31.88 -19.39
CA GLU A 345 -6.03 32.79 -18.41
C GLU A 345 -4.52 32.71 -18.55
N GLN A 346 -3.96 33.78 -19.13
CA GLN A 346 -2.53 34.00 -19.28
C GLN A 346 -1.90 34.10 -17.86
N PHE A 347 -1.30 33.02 -17.41
CA PHE A 347 -0.33 33.06 -16.32
C PHE A 347 1.08 33.04 -16.91
N PRO A 348 2.01 33.84 -16.36
CA PRO A 348 3.38 33.86 -16.87
C PRO A 348 4.01 32.47 -16.76
N SER A 349 4.74 32.08 -17.81
CA SER A 349 5.51 30.85 -17.85
C SER A 349 6.66 30.96 -16.86
N PHE A 350 6.62 30.17 -15.81
CA PHE A 350 7.68 30.07 -14.80
C PHE A 350 8.63 28.93 -15.16
N ASN A 351 9.87 29.29 -15.38
CA ASN A 351 10.97 28.38 -15.62
C ASN A 351 12.04 28.56 -14.54
N ASP A 352 11.78 28.20 -13.27
CA ASP A 352 12.86 28.04 -12.30
C ASP A 352 12.36 27.46 -10.98
N GLU A 353 13.15 26.58 -10.34
CA GLU A 353 12.89 26.00 -9.03
C GLU A 353 12.74 27.07 -7.91
N MET A 354 13.35 28.22 -8.09
CA MET A 354 13.30 29.33 -7.14
C MET A 354 11.91 29.99 -7.09
N ASP A 355 11.16 29.97 -8.21
CA ASP A 355 9.81 30.53 -8.28
C ASP A 355 8.77 29.64 -7.59
N GLU A 356 8.99 28.32 -7.59
CA GLU A 356 8.13 27.36 -6.90
C GLU A 356 8.26 27.49 -5.38
N GLU A 357 9.47 27.67 -4.84
CA GLU A 357 9.71 27.89 -3.42
C GLU A 357 9.10 29.22 -2.94
N LEU A 358 9.28 30.30 -3.70
CA LEU A 358 8.70 31.61 -3.38
C LEU A 358 7.16 31.56 -3.40
N MET A 359 6.59 30.84 -4.34
CA MET A 359 5.15 30.65 -4.44
C MET A 359 4.61 29.81 -3.28
N PHE A 360 5.34 28.78 -2.85
CA PHE A 360 5.01 27.99 -1.70
C PHE A 360 5.05 28.78 -0.39
N GLN A 361 6.08 29.62 -0.18
CA GLN A 361 6.17 30.51 0.98
C GLN A 361 5.02 31.52 1.02
N LYS A 362 4.59 32.05 -0.13
CA LYS A 362 3.39 32.89 -0.22
C LYS A 362 2.11 32.15 0.16
N ILE A 363 1.96 30.90 -0.25
CA ILE A 363 0.83 30.04 0.12
C ILE A 363 0.82 29.82 1.63
N LEU A 364 1.96 29.54 2.25
CA LEU A 364 2.08 29.38 3.69
C LEU A 364 1.76 30.68 4.46
N GLU A 365 2.19 31.83 3.96
CA GLU A 365 1.90 33.13 4.57
C GLU A 365 0.40 33.45 4.52
N LEU A 366 -0.25 33.23 3.38
CA LEU A 366 -1.70 33.39 3.25
C LEU A 366 -2.47 32.45 4.18
N SER A 367 -2.04 31.21 4.26
CA SER A 367 -2.62 30.22 5.18
C SER A 367 -2.52 30.63 6.65
N LYS A 368 -1.35 31.15 7.08
CA LYS A 368 -1.20 31.68 8.46
C LYS A 368 -2.12 32.85 8.73
N LYS A 369 -2.24 33.79 7.78
CA LYS A 369 -3.14 34.94 7.92
C LYS A 369 -4.60 34.52 8.04
N GLU A 370 -5.06 33.57 7.22
CA GLU A 370 -6.43 33.08 7.30
C GLU A 370 -6.71 32.31 8.61
N TYR A 371 -5.77 31.49 9.06
CA TYR A 371 -5.88 30.80 10.35
C TYR A 371 -5.97 31.80 11.52
N GLU A 372 -5.16 32.85 11.52
CA GLU A 372 -5.23 33.90 12.54
C GLU A 372 -6.54 34.68 12.48
N GLN A 373 -7.09 34.95 11.29
CA GLN A 373 -8.40 35.57 11.13
C GLN A 373 -9.53 34.69 11.65
N GLN A 374 -9.52 33.40 11.37
CA GLN A 374 -10.51 32.44 11.87
C GLN A 374 -10.44 32.31 13.39
N LYS A 375 -9.22 32.25 13.95
CA LYS A 375 -9.01 32.21 15.40
C LYS A 375 -9.50 33.47 16.11
N ASN A 376 -9.33 34.64 15.49
CA ASN A 376 -9.82 35.89 16.00
C ASN A 376 -11.36 36.00 15.88
N ASN A 377 -11.95 35.51 14.81
CA ASN A 377 -13.39 35.43 14.63
C ASN A 377 -14.04 34.45 15.63
N SER A 378 -13.41 33.31 15.92
CA SER A 378 -13.87 32.35 16.92
C SER A 378 -13.85 32.99 18.33
N LYS A 379 -12.77 33.70 18.69
CA LYS A 379 -12.69 34.42 19.96
C LYS A 379 -13.71 35.54 20.07
N ASN A 380 -14.01 36.24 18.97
CA ASN A 380 -15.06 37.28 18.96
C ASN A 380 -16.45 36.66 19.10
N ASN A 381 -16.71 35.49 18.55
CA ASN A 381 -17.94 34.76 18.74
C ASN A 381 -18.10 34.24 20.17
N GLU A 382 -17.06 33.70 20.80
CA GLU A 382 -17.06 33.29 22.21
C GLU A 382 -17.30 34.50 23.13
N ASN A 383 -16.67 35.64 22.84
CA ASN A 383 -16.91 36.88 23.60
C ASN A 383 -18.34 37.42 23.41
N ASN A 384 -18.92 37.27 22.23
CA ASN A 384 -20.31 37.65 21.96
C ASN A 384 -21.29 36.71 22.66
N VAL A 385 -21.05 35.42 22.74
CA VAL A 385 -21.84 34.44 23.50
C VAL A 385 -21.78 34.77 24.99
N LEU A 386 -20.59 35.08 25.54
CA LEU A 386 -20.41 35.50 26.93
C LEU A 386 -21.10 36.85 27.26
N ILE A 387 -21.23 37.75 26.30
CA ILE A 387 -21.94 39.02 26.43
C ILE A 387 -23.47 38.78 26.44
N PHE A 388 -23.97 37.85 25.63
CA PHE A 388 -25.38 37.44 25.66
C PHE A 388 -25.75 36.74 26.97
N GLU A 389 -24.94 35.79 27.45
CA GLU A 389 -25.16 35.11 28.73
C GLU A 389 -25.11 36.06 29.95
N LYS A 390 -24.31 37.14 29.89
CA LYS A 390 -24.28 38.17 30.92
C LYS A 390 -25.46 39.14 30.85
N LYS A 391 -26.13 39.32 29.71
CA LYS A 391 -27.34 40.13 29.57
C LYS A 391 -28.58 39.42 30.07
N ASP A 392 -28.66 38.10 29.91
CA ASP A 392 -29.81 37.31 30.41
C ASP A 392 -29.80 37.04 31.91
N LYS A 393 -28.68 37.30 32.61
CA LYS A 393 -28.59 37.20 34.07
C LYS A 393 -29.01 38.49 34.84
N LYS A 394 -29.58 39.50 34.18
CA LYS A 394 -30.00 40.77 34.81
C LYS A 394 -31.50 40.99 34.82
N ILE A 395 -32.32 39.96 34.64
CA ILE A 395 -33.78 40.09 34.78
C ILE A 395 -34.26 39.02 35.77
N GLU A 396 -34.75 39.58 36.92
CA GLU A 396 -35.70 39.05 37.87
C GLU A 396 -35.24 38.07 38.97
N GLU A 397 -34.95 38.69 40.12
CA GLU A 397 -35.32 38.16 41.45
C GLU A 397 -36.82 38.22 41.57
N ILE A 398 -37.53 37.09 41.60
CA ILE A 398 -38.90 36.97 42.12
C ILE A 398 -38.89 36.02 43.31
N PRO A 399 -39.62 36.33 44.42
CA PRO A 399 -39.45 35.70 45.74
C PRO A 399 -40.00 34.28 45.79
N ASN A 400 -39.33 33.45 46.60
CA ASN A 400 -39.79 32.15 47.06
C ASN A 400 -41.13 32.28 47.76
N ASP A 401 -42.17 31.61 47.26
CA ASP A 401 -43.18 30.90 48.05
C ASP A 401 -43.99 30.00 47.13
N ILE A 402 -43.91 28.71 47.32
CA ILE A 402 -44.97 27.71 47.32
C ILE A 402 -44.35 26.34 47.47
N ASN A 403 -44.32 25.88 48.71
CA ASN A 403 -44.31 24.46 49.06
C ASN A 403 -45.67 23.84 48.71
N ASN A 404 -45.69 22.58 48.35
CA ASN A 404 -46.79 21.64 48.25
C ASN A 404 -47.47 21.50 46.89
N LEU A 405 -47.06 20.46 46.19
CA LEU A 405 -48.04 19.61 45.48
C LEU A 405 -47.44 18.22 45.31
N ASN A 406 -48.17 17.24 45.85
CA ASN A 406 -47.94 15.79 45.81
C ASN A 406 -47.95 15.27 44.37
N ILE A 407 -46.96 14.44 44.06
CA ILE A 407 -46.92 13.60 42.86
C ILE A 407 -47.45 12.22 43.26
N SER A 408 -48.73 11.97 42.98
CA SER A 408 -49.33 10.67 42.76
C SER A 408 -50.35 10.86 41.65
N ASP A 409 -50.30 10.09 40.61
CA ASP A 409 -51.21 9.99 39.47
C ASP A 409 -50.68 10.55 38.14
N ILE A 410 -49.89 9.69 37.46
CA ILE A 410 -49.89 9.62 35.99
C ILE A 410 -49.73 8.15 35.58
N ASP A 411 -50.82 7.60 35.05
CA ASP A 411 -50.97 6.30 34.41
C ASP A 411 -50.13 6.23 33.14
N ILE A 412 -49.39 5.13 32.97
CA ILE A 412 -48.73 4.75 31.73
C ILE A 412 -49.61 3.71 30.99
N PRO A 413 -50.02 3.92 29.74
CA PRO A 413 -50.65 2.87 28.97
C PRO A 413 -49.61 1.91 28.37
N ASN A 414 -49.80 0.65 28.66
CA ASN A 414 -49.19 -0.49 27.92
C ASN A 414 -49.74 -0.53 26.49
N GLU A 415 -48.88 -0.64 25.49
CA GLU A 415 -49.23 -1.26 24.24
C GLU A 415 -48.26 -2.40 23.90
N LYS A 416 -48.89 -3.57 23.83
CA LYS A 416 -48.40 -4.78 23.17
C LYS A 416 -48.69 -4.68 21.68
N LYS A 417 -47.68 -4.92 20.85
CA LYS A 417 -47.61 -5.98 19.86
C LYS A 417 -46.33 -5.82 19.04
#